data_81e8e9ddc081c1310108a463797e083e
#
_entry.id   81e8e9ddc081c1310108a463797e083e
#
_cell.length_a   1.000
_cell.length_b   1.000
_cell.length_c   1.000
_cell.angle_alpha   90.00
_cell.angle_beta   90.00
_cell.angle_gamma   90.00
#
_symmetry.space_group_name_H-M   'P 1'
#
loop_
_entity.id
_entity.type
_entity.pdbx_description
1 polymer ?
#
loop_
_entity_poly.entity_id
_entity_poly.type
_entity_poly.pdbx_seq_one_letter_code
_entity_poly.pdbx_strand_id
1 'polypeptide(L)'
;FTYHGFRFVEVTGYPGVPELDAIEGRVVHDDVQLVGEFECSNPLINQIYKNVAWGVRGNYRSLPTDCPQRDERLGWTGDMQLFLPAACMNFDIAGYMTKWMEDIVDSRNADGSIPDVIPALSAAPGAPGWSDIVVTLPWSMLRYYGDTRIVEENLESMEGHLDFMRGMAKDGLFSRGRYGDWVALELSEHGASQGVIQSLLPRRNKLSRKA
;
A
#
# COMPACT_ATOMS: atom_id res chain seq x y z
N PHE A 1 -20.03 2.43 14.54
CA PHE A 1 -19.97 3.26 13.33
C PHE A 1 -18.98 2.64 12.35
N THR A 2 -19.35 2.63 11.04
CA THR A 2 -18.50 2.20 9.95
C THR A 2 -18.74 3.10 8.74
N TYR A 3 -17.85 3.07 7.75
CA TYR A 3 -18.01 3.76 6.49
C TYR A 3 -18.15 2.75 5.35
N HIS A 4 -18.77 3.18 4.27
CA HIS A 4 -19.00 2.34 3.10
C HIS A 4 -18.73 3.13 1.82
N GLY A 5 -18.14 2.47 0.82
CA GLY A 5 -18.19 2.94 -0.55
C GLY A 5 -19.53 2.48 -1.17
N PHE A 6 -20.30 3.40 -1.75
CA PHE A 6 -21.60 3.09 -2.32
C PHE A 6 -21.92 4.00 -3.51
N ARG A 7 -22.82 3.55 -4.34
CA ARG A 7 -23.37 4.33 -5.45
C ARG A 7 -24.86 4.62 -5.25
N PHE A 8 -25.57 3.74 -4.57
CA PHE A 8 -27.00 3.83 -4.33
C PHE A 8 -27.27 3.58 -2.85
N VAL A 9 -28.32 4.23 -2.33
CA VAL A 9 -28.82 4.04 -0.97
C VAL A 9 -30.28 3.65 -1.06
N GLU A 10 -30.64 2.52 -0.48
CA GLU A 10 -32.03 2.10 -0.30
C GLU A 10 -32.48 2.45 1.12
N VAL A 11 -33.64 3.09 1.24
CA VAL A 11 -34.23 3.47 2.52
C VAL A 11 -35.51 2.70 2.73
N THR A 12 -35.58 1.95 3.83
CA THR A 12 -36.78 1.21 4.23
C THR A 12 -37.27 1.66 5.60
N GLY A 13 -38.57 1.60 5.85
CA GLY A 13 -39.15 1.94 7.14
C GLY A 13 -39.18 3.43 7.47
N TYR A 14 -38.94 4.31 6.51
CA TYR A 14 -39.06 5.76 6.71
C TYR A 14 -40.53 6.16 6.91
N PRO A 15 -40.88 6.97 7.93
CA PRO A 15 -42.27 7.39 8.15
C PRO A 15 -42.69 8.44 7.12
N GLY A 16 -43.49 8.04 6.15
CA GLY A 16 -43.96 8.88 5.04
C GLY A 16 -43.03 8.80 3.81
N VAL A 17 -43.05 9.84 2.97
CA VAL A 17 -42.19 9.98 1.79
C VAL A 17 -40.97 10.80 2.17
N PRO A 18 -39.75 10.27 2.04
CA PRO A 18 -38.54 11.05 2.37
C PRO A 18 -38.35 12.20 1.37
N GLU A 19 -38.02 13.37 1.87
CA GLU A 19 -37.53 14.48 1.05
C GLU A 19 -36.09 14.21 0.61
N LEU A 20 -35.61 14.96 -0.41
CA LEU A 20 -34.25 14.76 -0.95
C LEU A 20 -33.13 15.04 0.07
N ASP A 21 -33.38 15.89 1.04
CA ASP A 21 -32.48 16.27 2.13
C ASP A 21 -32.57 15.36 3.37
N ALA A 22 -33.49 14.37 3.34
CA ALA A 22 -33.63 13.41 4.45
C ALA A 22 -32.39 12.52 4.63
N ILE A 23 -31.52 12.45 3.63
CA ILE A 23 -30.25 11.69 3.67
C ILE A 23 -29.14 12.55 3.10
N GLU A 24 -28.07 12.65 3.85
CA GLU A 24 -26.83 13.31 3.43
C GLU A 24 -25.69 12.30 3.33
N GLY A 25 -25.03 12.23 2.17
CA GLY A 25 -23.79 11.48 1.98
C GLY A 25 -22.59 12.33 2.39
N ARG A 26 -21.84 11.88 3.39
CA ARG A 26 -20.63 12.58 3.85
C ARG A 26 -19.38 11.85 3.39
N VAL A 27 -18.51 12.55 2.67
CA VAL A 27 -17.18 12.06 2.32
C VAL A 27 -16.28 12.20 3.55
N VAL A 28 -15.69 11.08 3.96
CA VAL A 28 -14.81 11.04 5.13
C VAL A 28 -13.48 10.38 4.72
N HIS A 29 -12.40 11.12 4.87
CA HIS A 29 -11.03 10.67 4.59
C HIS A 29 -10.04 11.46 5.44
N ASP A 30 -8.79 11.03 5.50
CA ASP A 30 -7.72 11.83 6.09
C ASP A 30 -7.44 13.07 5.23
N ASP A 31 -7.03 14.16 5.88
CA ASP A 31 -6.81 15.46 5.24
C ASP A 31 -5.48 15.49 4.45
N VAL A 32 -5.36 14.56 3.48
CA VAL A 32 -4.26 14.57 2.53
C VAL A 32 -4.57 15.57 1.41
N GLN A 33 -3.71 16.56 1.27
CA GLN A 33 -3.91 17.64 0.32
C GLN A 33 -3.58 17.19 -1.11
N LEU A 34 -4.45 17.54 -2.07
CA LEU A 34 -4.16 17.36 -3.48
C LEU A 34 -3.08 18.38 -3.89
N VAL A 35 -1.93 17.91 -4.36
CA VAL A 35 -0.78 18.74 -4.77
C VAL A 35 -0.42 18.59 -6.25
N GLY A 36 -0.97 17.57 -6.91
CA GLY A 36 -0.80 17.33 -8.33
C GLY A 36 -2.06 17.69 -9.11
N GLU A 37 -1.89 18.31 -10.26
CA GLU A 37 -2.97 18.55 -11.22
C GLU A 37 -2.58 17.99 -12.59
N PHE A 38 -3.55 17.37 -13.25
CA PHE A 38 -3.37 16.84 -14.60
C PHE A 38 -4.59 17.10 -15.45
N GLU A 39 -4.37 17.66 -16.63
CA GLU A 39 -5.37 17.83 -17.66
C GLU A 39 -4.76 17.60 -19.05
N CYS A 40 -5.51 16.98 -19.94
CA CYS A 40 -5.14 16.80 -21.34
C CYS A 40 -6.38 16.89 -22.24
N SER A 41 -6.16 16.87 -23.56
CA SER A 41 -7.25 16.95 -24.56
C SER A 41 -8.16 15.71 -24.61
N ASN A 42 -7.77 14.59 -23.99
CA ASN A 42 -8.57 13.36 -23.96
C ASN A 42 -9.44 13.31 -22.70
N PRO A 43 -10.77 13.43 -22.82
CA PRO A 43 -11.67 13.45 -21.65
C PRO A 43 -11.67 12.12 -20.86
N LEU A 44 -11.39 10.99 -21.50
CA LEU A 44 -11.31 9.71 -20.83
C LEU A 44 -10.12 9.66 -19.85
N ILE A 45 -8.97 10.16 -20.28
CA ILE A 45 -7.77 10.21 -19.41
C ILE A 45 -8.00 11.16 -18.24
N ASN A 46 -8.63 12.32 -18.49
CA ASN A 46 -9.00 13.24 -17.41
C ASN A 46 -9.98 12.59 -16.41
N GLN A 47 -10.90 11.77 -16.91
CA GLN A 47 -11.80 11.02 -16.02
C GLN A 47 -11.07 9.95 -15.19
N ILE A 48 -10.10 9.26 -15.78
CA ILE A 48 -9.25 8.29 -15.07
C ILE A 48 -8.50 9.00 -13.93
N TYR A 49 -7.89 10.16 -14.21
CA TYR A 49 -7.23 10.95 -13.18
C TYR A 49 -8.15 11.30 -12.00
N LYS A 50 -9.36 11.78 -12.31
CA LYS A 50 -10.38 12.08 -11.28
C LYS A 50 -10.77 10.84 -10.47
N ASN A 51 -10.90 9.69 -11.13
CA ASN A 51 -11.23 8.42 -10.47
C ASN A 51 -10.12 7.98 -9.52
N VAL A 52 -8.84 8.16 -9.90
CA VAL A 52 -7.69 7.88 -9.03
C VAL A 52 -7.73 8.76 -7.78
N ALA A 53 -7.99 10.07 -7.93
CA ALA A 53 -8.10 10.98 -6.79
C ALA A 53 -9.25 10.59 -5.84
N TRP A 54 -10.39 10.17 -6.37
CA TRP A 54 -11.50 9.65 -5.57
C TRP A 54 -11.18 8.30 -4.92
N GLY A 55 -10.41 7.44 -5.58
CA GLY A 55 -9.92 6.18 -5.01
C GLY A 55 -9.07 6.42 -3.77
N VAL A 56 -8.18 7.42 -3.79
CA VAL A 56 -7.40 7.83 -2.61
C VAL A 56 -8.33 8.24 -1.46
N ARG A 57 -9.27 9.16 -1.71
CA ARG A 57 -10.21 9.61 -0.68
C ARG A 57 -11.05 8.47 -0.09
N GLY A 58 -11.42 7.48 -0.90
CA GLY A 58 -12.15 6.31 -0.45
C GLY A 58 -11.36 5.36 0.43
N ASN A 59 -10.02 5.33 0.27
CA ASN A 59 -9.15 4.34 0.91
C ASN A 59 -8.21 4.91 1.97
N TYR A 60 -7.95 6.22 1.99
CA TYR A 60 -7.05 6.83 2.98
C TYR A 60 -7.83 7.29 4.20
N ARG A 61 -7.81 6.42 5.23
CA ARG A 61 -8.48 6.66 6.49
C ARG A 61 -7.73 5.99 7.63
N SER A 62 -6.86 6.75 8.27
CA SER A 62 -5.89 6.33 9.30
C SER A 62 -4.82 5.35 8.79
N LEU A 63 -5.14 4.53 7.80
CA LEU A 63 -4.25 3.63 7.10
C LEU A 63 -4.72 3.47 5.63
N PRO A 64 -3.84 3.15 4.69
CA PRO A 64 -4.23 2.91 3.30
C PRO A 64 -4.92 1.56 3.18
N THR A 65 -6.24 1.57 2.96
CA THR A 65 -7.02 0.33 2.78
C THR A 65 -7.05 -0.10 1.32
N ASP A 66 -7.22 -1.39 1.10
CA ASP A 66 -7.35 -2.00 -0.23
C ASP A 66 -8.67 -1.67 -0.93
N CYS A 67 -9.74 -1.45 -0.17
CA CYS A 67 -11.07 -1.25 -0.72
C CYS A 67 -12.00 -0.49 0.24
N PRO A 68 -12.91 0.39 -0.28
CA PRO A 68 -13.87 1.09 0.58
C PRO A 68 -15.25 0.42 0.62
N GLN A 69 -15.56 -0.54 -0.28
CA GLN A 69 -16.94 -0.96 -0.59
C GLN A 69 -17.33 -2.34 -0.06
N ARG A 70 -16.42 -3.10 0.51
CA ARG A 70 -16.68 -4.47 1.02
C ARG A 70 -16.11 -4.67 2.42
N ASP A 71 -16.45 -5.79 3.03
CA ASP A 71 -15.99 -6.19 4.36
C ASP A 71 -14.56 -6.74 4.35
N GLU A 72 -13.62 -5.95 3.95
CA GLU A 72 -12.18 -6.18 3.99
C GLU A 72 -11.52 -4.94 4.59
N ARG A 73 -11.22 -3.92 3.80
CA ARG A 73 -10.71 -2.61 4.26
C ARG A 73 -9.50 -2.76 5.19
N LEU A 74 -8.55 -3.55 4.73
CA LEU A 74 -7.30 -3.84 5.43
C LEU A 74 -6.15 -3.03 4.83
N GLY A 75 -5.12 -2.79 5.63
CA GLY A 75 -3.89 -2.12 5.17
C GLY A 75 -2.99 -3.07 4.41
N TRP A 76 -3.43 -3.53 3.24
CA TRP A 76 -2.64 -4.39 2.37
C TRP A 76 -1.39 -3.66 1.85
N THR A 77 -0.25 -4.19 2.19
CA THR A 77 1.05 -3.56 1.90
C THR A 77 1.41 -3.62 0.42
N GLY A 78 1.02 -4.70 -0.28
CA GLY A 78 1.23 -4.84 -1.72
C GLY A 78 0.47 -3.79 -2.53
N ASP A 79 -0.79 -3.57 -2.20
CA ASP A 79 -1.65 -2.56 -2.85
C ASP A 79 -1.04 -1.18 -2.71
N MET A 80 -0.66 -0.81 -1.47
CA MET A 80 -0.06 0.49 -1.23
C MET A 80 1.31 0.63 -1.88
N GLN A 81 2.14 -0.41 -1.86
CA GLN A 81 3.47 -0.37 -2.47
C GLN A 81 3.41 -0.03 -3.96
N LEU A 82 2.49 -0.62 -4.69
CA LEU A 82 2.32 -0.35 -6.13
C LEU A 82 1.71 1.02 -6.38
N PHE A 83 0.82 1.47 -5.52
CA PHE A 83 0.13 2.75 -5.68
C PHE A 83 0.95 3.95 -5.18
N LEU A 84 1.93 3.73 -4.31
CA LEU A 84 2.70 4.78 -3.61
C LEU A 84 3.28 5.87 -4.53
N PRO A 85 3.88 5.57 -5.69
CA PRO A 85 4.34 6.61 -6.60
C PRO A 85 3.22 7.52 -7.11
N ALA A 86 2.08 6.94 -7.47
CA ALA A 86 0.93 7.71 -7.94
C ALA A 86 0.34 8.58 -6.82
N ALA A 87 0.30 8.07 -5.60
CA ALA A 87 -0.15 8.82 -4.43
C ALA A 87 0.78 10.01 -4.14
N CYS A 88 2.10 9.81 -4.14
CA CYS A 88 3.08 10.88 -3.92
C CYS A 88 3.03 11.99 -4.97
N MET A 89 2.71 11.65 -6.24
CA MET A 89 2.61 12.65 -7.30
C MET A 89 1.33 13.48 -7.24
N ASN A 90 0.28 12.96 -6.63
CA ASN A 90 -1.02 13.61 -6.61
C ASN A 90 -1.37 14.25 -5.27
N PHE A 91 -0.85 13.70 -4.16
CA PHE A 91 -1.20 14.13 -2.82
C PHE A 91 0.05 14.35 -1.96
N ASP A 92 -0.04 15.29 -1.04
CA ASP A 92 0.91 15.37 0.07
C ASP A 92 0.56 14.31 1.11
N ILE A 93 1.27 13.21 1.03
CA ILE A 93 1.08 12.05 1.91
C ILE A 93 2.25 11.83 2.87
N ALA A 94 3.20 12.77 2.95
CA ALA A 94 4.42 12.58 3.74
C ALA A 94 4.11 12.23 5.21
N GLY A 95 3.29 13.06 5.89
CA GLY A 95 2.89 12.81 7.27
C GLY A 95 2.07 11.54 7.45
N TYR A 96 1.17 11.27 6.50
CA TYR A 96 0.34 10.06 6.50
C TYR A 96 1.18 8.77 6.39
N MET A 97 2.16 8.76 5.49
CA MET A 97 3.05 7.61 5.30
C MET A 97 4.08 7.47 6.41
N THR A 98 4.52 8.57 7.03
CA THR A 98 5.37 8.51 8.24
C THR A 98 4.66 7.77 9.36
N LYS A 99 3.41 8.14 9.64
CA LYS A 99 2.59 7.43 10.65
C LYS A 99 2.41 5.96 10.31
N TRP A 100 2.11 5.63 9.05
CA TRP A 100 1.92 4.23 8.67
C TRP A 100 3.24 3.43 8.68
N MET A 101 4.38 4.09 8.47
CA MET A 101 5.70 3.45 8.67
C MET A 101 5.92 3.03 10.12
N GLU A 102 5.44 3.80 11.09
CA GLU A 102 5.45 3.41 12.50
C GLU A 102 4.63 2.14 12.72
N ASP A 103 3.42 2.07 12.15
CA ASP A 103 2.57 0.87 12.23
C ASP A 103 3.24 -0.37 11.59
N ILE A 104 3.99 -0.19 10.50
CA ILE A 104 4.77 -1.25 9.83
C ILE A 104 5.86 -1.78 10.77
N VAL A 105 6.62 -0.87 11.38
CA VAL A 105 7.70 -1.23 12.31
C VAL A 105 7.16 -1.91 13.56
N ASP A 106 6.08 -1.41 14.13
CA ASP A 106 5.41 -2.00 15.30
C ASP A 106 4.86 -3.41 15.00
N SER A 107 4.55 -3.69 13.74
CA SER A 107 4.06 -5.00 13.29
C SER A 107 5.18 -5.98 12.93
N ARG A 108 6.45 -5.58 13.00
CA ARG A 108 7.61 -6.41 12.66
C ARG A 108 7.71 -7.62 13.60
N ASN A 109 7.87 -8.79 13.03
CA ASN A 109 8.14 -10.02 13.79
C ASN A 109 9.59 -10.05 14.32
N ALA A 110 9.83 -10.87 15.32
CA ALA A 110 11.15 -11.02 15.95
C ALA A 110 12.24 -11.52 14.99
N ASP A 111 11.87 -12.20 13.91
CA ASP A 111 12.76 -12.68 12.85
C ASP A 111 13.05 -11.64 11.77
N GLY A 112 12.50 -10.42 11.91
CA GLY A 112 12.66 -9.32 10.96
C GLY A 112 11.62 -9.32 9.83
N SER A 113 10.76 -10.32 9.74
CA SER A 113 9.71 -10.35 8.71
C SER A 113 8.62 -9.32 8.98
N ILE A 114 8.01 -8.82 7.91
CA ILE A 114 6.90 -7.88 7.93
C ILE A 114 5.63 -8.60 7.42
N PRO A 115 4.49 -8.47 8.09
CA PRO A 115 3.22 -9.02 7.62
C PRO A 115 2.71 -8.36 6.33
N ASP A 116 1.81 -9.05 5.61
CA ASP A 116 1.19 -8.52 4.37
C ASP A 116 0.16 -7.43 4.63
N VAL A 117 -0.40 -7.39 5.83
CA VAL A 117 -1.46 -6.46 6.27
C VAL A 117 -0.99 -5.70 7.49
N ILE A 118 -1.13 -4.40 7.49
CA ILE A 118 -0.72 -3.51 8.56
C ILE A 118 -1.89 -2.60 8.98
N PRO A 119 -2.26 -2.58 10.26
CA PRO A 119 -1.74 -3.37 11.38
C PRO A 119 -1.91 -4.88 11.21
N ALA A 120 -0.99 -5.64 11.80
CA ALA A 120 -0.93 -7.08 11.61
C ALA A 120 -2.16 -7.82 12.18
N LEU A 121 -2.77 -8.68 11.38
CA LEU A 121 -3.81 -9.61 11.82
C LEU A 121 -3.23 -10.92 12.38
N SER A 122 -1.99 -11.22 12.03
CA SER A 122 -1.26 -12.41 12.49
C SER A 122 0.23 -12.17 12.39
N ALA A 123 1.03 -12.95 13.12
CA ALA A 123 2.48 -12.95 13.05
C ALA A 123 3.05 -13.71 11.82
N ALA A 124 2.22 -14.05 10.83
CA ALA A 124 2.70 -14.73 9.65
C ALA A 124 3.60 -13.77 8.83
N PRO A 125 4.78 -14.25 8.39
CA PRO A 125 5.63 -13.44 7.54
C PRO A 125 4.92 -13.13 6.22
N GLY A 126 5.11 -11.92 5.72
CA GLY A 126 4.53 -11.47 4.47
C GLY A 126 5.23 -12.07 3.24
N ALA A 127 4.56 -11.94 2.13
CA ALA A 127 5.06 -12.37 0.83
C ALA A 127 5.92 -11.28 0.17
N PRO A 128 6.86 -11.65 -0.69
CA PRO A 128 7.53 -10.70 -1.58
C PRO A 128 6.53 -9.91 -2.42
N GLY A 129 6.80 -8.63 -2.64
CA GLY A 129 5.87 -7.70 -3.29
C GLY A 129 4.82 -7.09 -2.36
N TRP A 130 4.69 -7.60 -1.12
CA TRP A 130 3.89 -7.04 -0.03
C TRP A 130 4.79 -6.54 1.09
N SER A 131 5.48 -7.46 1.77
CA SER A 131 6.34 -7.14 2.91
C SER A 131 7.51 -6.21 2.60
N ASP A 132 7.88 -6.09 1.32
CA ASP A 132 8.93 -5.17 0.84
C ASP A 132 8.61 -3.69 1.09
N ILE A 133 7.37 -3.37 1.48
CA ILE A 133 6.93 -2.01 1.82
C ILE A 133 7.84 -1.34 2.85
N VAL A 134 8.39 -2.08 3.79
CA VAL A 134 9.31 -1.57 4.82
C VAL A 134 10.57 -0.93 4.22
N VAL A 135 10.94 -1.31 2.99
CA VAL A 135 12.07 -0.75 2.24
C VAL A 135 11.59 0.26 1.21
N THR A 136 10.51 -0.06 0.49
CA THR A 136 10.05 0.74 -0.66
C THR A 136 9.34 2.01 -0.22
N LEU A 137 8.70 2.04 0.96
CA LEU A 137 8.08 3.24 1.48
C LEU A 137 9.13 4.29 1.88
N PRO A 138 10.14 4.03 2.75
CA PRO A 138 11.18 5.01 3.04
C PRO A 138 11.93 5.47 1.79
N TRP A 139 12.20 4.58 0.85
CA TRP A 139 12.81 4.94 -0.43
C TRP A 139 11.94 5.91 -1.23
N SER A 140 10.63 5.71 -1.26
CA SER A 140 9.71 6.61 -1.95
C SER A 140 9.63 7.97 -1.26
N MET A 141 9.59 8.01 0.08
CA MET A 141 9.61 9.27 0.83
C MET A 141 10.89 10.05 0.58
N LEU A 142 12.04 9.39 0.55
CA LEU A 142 13.30 10.02 0.17
C LEU A 142 13.24 10.56 -1.26
N ARG A 143 12.73 9.79 -2.19
CA ARG A 143 12.70 10.16 -3.61
C ARG A 143 11.74 11.30 -3.94
N TYR A 144 10.55 11.32 -3.33
CA TYR A 144 9.49 12.28 -3.67
C TYR A 144 9.49 13.51 -2.76
N TYR A 145 9.91 13.37 -1.52
CA TYR A 145 9.89 14.44 -0.51
C TYR A 145 11.28 14.85 0.00
N GLY A 146 12.34 14.13 -0.38
CA GLY A 146 13.69 14.36 0.14
C GLY A 146 13.85 14.01 1.64
N ASP A 147 12.92 13.22 2.19
CA ASP A 147 12.92 12.85 3.62
C ASP A 147 13.97 11.77 3.89
N THR A 148 15.15 12.20 4.36
CA THR A 148 16.21 11.29 4.79
C THR A 148 15.93 10.71 6.17
N ARG A 149 15.16 11.42 7.01
CA ARG A 149 14.86 11.04 8.38
C ARG A 149 14.13 9.70 8.45
N ILE A 150 13.11 9.50 7.60
CA ILE A 150 12.35 8.24 7.58
C ILE A 150 13.23 7.04 7.21
N VAL A 151 14.27 7.24 6.39
CA VAL A 151 15.26 6.20 6.07
C VAL A 151 16.17 5.93 7.26
N GLU A 152 16.72 6.98 7.89
CA GLU A 152 17.64 6.89 9.02
C GLU A 152 16.99 6.21 10.23
N GLU A 153 15.76 6.62 10.57
CA GLU A 153 15.00 6.10 11.71
C GLU A 153 14.57 4.62 11.53
N ASN A 154 14.42 4.16 10.30
CA ASN A 154 13.89 2.83 10.00
C ASN A 154 14.92 1.86 9.39
N LEU A 155 16.19 2.27 9.32
CA LEU A 155 17.26 1.49 8.69
C LEU A 155 17.40 0.08 9.28
N GLU A 156 17.31 -0.05 10.61
CA GLU A 156 17.35 -1.36 11.29
C GLU A 156 16.23 -2.29 10.82
N SER A 157 15.02 -1.76 10.68
CA SER A 157 13.85 -2.55 10.23
C SER A 157 14.00 -2.96 8.76
N MET A 158 14.52 -2.07 7.92
CA MET A 158 14.82 -2.35 6.52
C MET A 158 15.89 -3.43 6.38
N GLU A 159 16.99 -3.33 7.12
CA GLU A 159 18.08 -4.33 7.11
C GLU A 159 17.61 -5.68 7.67
N GLY A 160 16.86 -5.68 8.77
CA GLY A 160 16.30 -6.88 9.37
C GLY A 160 15.37 -7.63 8.42
N HIS A 161 14.53 -6.92 7.67
CA HIS A 161 13.69 -7.52 6.64
C HIS A 161 14.52 -8.10 5.48
N LEU A 162 15.52 -7.38 5.01
CA LEU A 162 16.41 -7.87 3.96
C LEU A 162 17.21 -9.10 4.39
N ASP A 163 17.61 -9.18 5.66
CA ASP A 163 18.30 -10.36 6.20
C ASP A 163 17.34 -11.55 6.33
N PHE A 164 16.10 -11.33 6.77
CA PHE A 164 15.05 -12.34 6.72
C PHE A 164 14.87 -12.87 5.29
N MET A 165 14.71 -11.99 4.29
CA MET A 165 14.53 -12.37 2.91
C MET A 165 15.73 -13.15 2.36
N ARG A 166 16.97 -12.75 2.70
CA ARG A 166 18.19 -13.49 2.34
C ARG A 166 18.22 -14.88 2.95
N GLY A 167 17.79 -15.01 4.22
CA GLY A 167 17.71 -16.31 4.91
C GLY A 167 16.72 -17.27 4.27
N MET A 168 15.68 -16.76 3.61
CA MET A 168 14.67 -17.54 2.90
C MET A 168 15.02 -17.83 1.45
N ALA A 169 15.99 -17.12 0.88
CA ALA A 169 16.40 -17.28 -0.51
C ALA A 169 17.25 -18.54 -0.71
N LYS A 170 17.01 -19.25 -1.81
CA LYS A 170 17.84 -20.36 -2.25
C LYS A 170 18.56 -19.94 -3.54
N ASP A 171 19.87 -20.08 -3.55
CA ASP A 171 20.72 -19.67 -4.70
C ASP A 171 20.50 -18.20 -5.14
N GLY A 172 20.19 -17.32 -4.17
CA GLY A 172 19.88 -15.90 -4.43
C GLY A 172 18.48 -15.66 -4.99
N LEU A 173 17.65 -16.67 -5.09
CA LEU A 173 16.27 -16.59 -5.56
C LEU A 173 15.29 -16.85 -4.42
N PHE A 174 14.27 -16.02 -4.32
CA PHE A 174 13.17 -16.24 -3.41
C PHE A 174 12.09 -17.06 -4.13
N SER A 175 11.92 -18.32 -3.73
CA SER A 175 11.02 -19.26 -4.40
C SER A 175 9.69 -19.51 -3.66
N ARG A 176 9.44 -18.80 -2.58
CA ARG A 176 8.23 -18.94 -1.76
C ARG A 176 7.48 -17.62 -1.72
N GLY A 177 6.27 -17.60 -2.28
CA GLY A 177 5.34 -16.49 -2.16
C GLY A 177 3.92 -17.04 -2.09
N ARG A 178 3.06 -16.45 -1.23
CA ARG A 178 1.66 -16.90 -1.10
C ARG A 178 0.81 -16.50 -2.30
N TYR A 179 1.16 -15.40 -2.95
CA TYR A 179 0.30 -14.78 -3.94
C TYR A 179 0.83 -14.90 -5.37
N GLY A 180 2.13 -15.21 -5.53
CA GLY A 180 2.77 -15.31 -6.83
C GLY A 180 2.69 -13.98 -7.59
N ASP A 181 2.49 -14.08 -8.89
CA ASP A 181 2.17 -12.94 -9.75
C ASP A 181 0.65 -12.68 -9.69
N TRP A 182 0.26 -11.75 -8.82
CA TRP A 182 -1.13 -11.52 -8.48
C TRP A 182 -1.93 -11.03 -9.70
N VAL A 183 -2.97 -11.79 -10.05
CA VAL A 183 -3.87 -11.48 -11.19
C VAL A 183 -3.14 -11.40 -12.54
N ALA A 184 -2.07 -12.19 -12.74
CA ALA A 184 -1.40 -12.29 -14.02
C ALA A 184 -2.36 -12.78 -15.12
N LEU A 185 -2.41 -12.05 -16.23
CA LEU A 185 -3.35 -12.32 -17.33
C LEU A 185 -3.08 -13.63 -18.07
N GLU A 186 -1.85 -14.15 -18.00
CA GLU A 186 -1.42 -15.33 -18.78
C GLU A 186 -1.56 -16.67 -18.04
N LEU A 187 -1.99 -16.65 -16.77
CA LEU A 187 -2.02 -17.85 -15.92
C LEU A 187 -3.38 -18.55 -15.81
N SER A 188 -4.37 -18.18 -16.63
CA SER A 188 -5.71 -18.76 -16.57
C SER A 188 -5.80 -20.24 -16.98
N GLU A 189 -4.79 -20.81 -17.61
CA GLU A 189 -4.86 -22.20 -18.12
C GLU A 189 -4.02 -23.23 -17.33
N HIS A 190 -3.09 -22.79 -16.48
CA HIS A 190 -2.18 -23.73 -15.78
C HIS A 190 -1.99 -23.30 -14.33
N GLY A 191 -2.88 -23.59 -13.46
CA GLY A 191 -2.87 -23.39 -12.00
C GLY A 191 -1.62 -22.68 -11.45
N ALA A 192 -1.78 -21.72 -10.57
CA ALA A 192 -0.79 -20.83 -9.99
C ALA A 192 0.66 -21.35 -10.10
N SER A 193 1.36 -20.98 -11.14
CA SER A 193 2.81 -21.17 -11.18
C SER A 193 3.38 -20.26 -10.10
N GLN A 194 4.18 -20.81 -9.19
CA GLN A 194 4.91 -20.04 -8.20
C GLN A 194 5.81 -19.08 -8.95
N GLY A 195 5.36 -17.82 -9.10
CA GLY A 195 6.12 -16.79 -9.78
C GLY A 195 7.47 -16.63 -9.09
N VAL A 196 8.54 -16.82 -9.85
CA VAL A 196 9.88 -16.50 -9.38
C VAL A 196 10.01 -14.99 -9.39
N ILE A 197 9.75 -14.36 -8.26
CA ILE A 197 10.11 -12.96 -8.07
C ILE A 197 11.62 -12.95 -7.92
N GLN A 198 12.28 -12.53 -8.98
CA GLN A 198 13.72 -12.29 -8.96
C GLN A 198 13.96 -11.11 -8.03
N SER A 199 14.35 -11.37 -6.77
CA SER A 199 14.67 -10.31 -5.84
C SER A 199 15.83 -9.50 -6.42
N LEU A 200 15.58 -8.23 -6.67
CA LEU A 200 16.62 -7.24 -6.99
C LEU A 200 17.44 -6.90 -5.73
N LEU A 201 17.94 -7.93 -5.05
CA LEU A 201 18.89 -7.73 -3.96
C LEU A 201 20.19 -7.23 -4.58
N PRO A 202 20.63 -6.01 -4.36
CA PRO A 202 21.89 -5.54 -4.86
C PRO A 202 22.99 -6.47 -4.30
N ARG A 203 23.81 -7.03 -5.19
CA ARG A 203 25.02 -7.73 -4.74
C ARG A 203 25.81 -6.74 -3.89
N ARG A 204 26.10 -7.10 -2.66
CA ARG A 204 27.02 -6.34 -1.81
C ARG A 204 28.33 -6.18 -2.57
N ASN A 205 28.52 -5.06 -3.25
CA ASN A 205 29.86 -4.59 -3.50
C ASN A 205 30.43 -4.23 -2.13
N LYS A 206 31.49 -4.92 -1.75
CA LYS A 206 32.25 -4.61 -0.54
C LYS A 206 32.68 -3.15 -0.63
N LEU A 207 31.88 -2.26 -0.05
CA LEU A 207 32.36 -0.95 0.34
C LEU A 207 33.36 -1.20 1.47
N SER A 208 34.63 -1.34 1.09
CA SER A 208 35.74 -1.32 2.04
C SER A 208 35.64 0.01 2.78
N ARG A 209 35.27 -0.03 4.05
CA ARG A 209 35.57 1.06 4.97
C ARG A 209 37.07 1.23 4.95
N LYS A 210 37.55 2.24 4.26
CA LYS A 210 38.87 2.81 4.57
C LYS A 210 38.66 3.81 5.68
N ALA A 211 39.38 3.53 6.77
CA ALA A 211 39.51 4.39 7.93
C ALA A 211 40.04 5.79 7.57
#